data_300714857526b045cdd04e5368e9db6b
#
_entry.id   300714857526b045cdd04e5368e9db6b
#
_cell.length_a   1.000
_cell.length_b   1.000
_cell.length_c   1.000
_cell.angle_alpha   90.00
_cell.angle_beta   90.00
_cell.angle_gamma   90.00
#
_symmetry.space_group_name_H-M   'P 1'
#
loop_
_entity.id
_entity.type
_entity.pdbx_description
1 polymer ?
#
loop_
_entity_poly.entity_id
_entity_poly.type
_entity_poly.pdbx_seq_one_letter_code
_entity_poly.pdbx_strand_id
1 'polypeptide(L)'
;MSDTSGRDATPALELCAVTAGYDRRAPVVRDVSLRVGDGEAVGLLGPSGCGKTTLARVAALLHRPYAGTVRLAGREVRGFRHRAPRELRTMVGVVFQQPRLAADPRLPLGDLIAEPLRATRAPGSHAARVAELAEATGLGGDLLRRRPHEVSDGQLQRACLARALVLRPRLLVCDEMTAMLDASTTAALVAVVEEYRRTSGAALLAVGHDRVLLRRWCDRVVTYPGTGGATRAADGAAAAEAAEAAETSGAGTRAGT
;
A
#
# COMPACT_ATOMS: atom_id res chain seq x y z
N MET A 1 22.79 6.18 -29.14
CA MET A 1 23.03 4.89 -28.42
C MET A 1 22.17 4.98 -27.16
N SER A 2 20.98 4.39 -27.25
CA SER A 2 19.94 4.50 -26.22
C SER A 2 20.19 3.44 -25.17
N ASP A 3 20.45 3.87 -23.95
CA ASP A 3 20.70 3.03 -22.80
C ASP A 3 19.41 2.32 -22.35
N THR A 4 19.33 1.02 -22.59
CA THR A 4 18.20 0.13 -22.29
C THR A 4 18.47 -0.68 -21.01
N SER A 5 19.25 -0.18 -20.06
CA SER A 5 19.77 -0.94 -18.92
C SER A 5 18.86 -0.98 -17.66
N GLY A 6 17.55 -0.67 -17.78
CA GLY A 6 16.62 -0.60 -16.62
C GLY A 6 15.69 -1.82 -16.39
N ARG A 7 15.83 -2.94 -17.10
CA ARG A 7 14.81 -4.02 -17.09
C ARG A 7 15.12 -5.31 -16.33
N ASP A 8 16.31 -5.45 -15.76
CA ASP A 8 16.76 -6.72 -15.13
C ASP A 8 16.75 -6.74 -13.59
N ALA A 9 16.36 -5.65 -12.93
CA ALA A 9 16.25 -5.66 -11.47
C ALA A 9 15.08 -6.54 -11.03
N THR A 10 15.32 -7.45 -10.08
CA THR A 10 14.30 -8.33 -9.50
C THR A 10 13.21 -7.47 -8.85
N PRO A 11 11.94 -7.59 -9.28
CA PRO A 11 10.87 -6.75 -8.74
C PRO A 11 10.61 -7.04 -7.26
N ALA A 12 10.21 -6.00 -6.52
CA ALA A 12 9.81 -6.15 -5.12
C ALA A 12 8.55 -7.02 -4.98
N LEU A 13 7.60 -6.88 -5.93
CA LEU A 13 6.36 -7.67 -5.98
C LEU A 13 6.01 -8.07 -7.41
N GLU A 14 5.62 -9.33 -7.60
CA GLU A 14 4.94 -9.80 -8.81
C GLU A 14 3.69 -10.59 -8.45
N LEU A 15 2.59 -10.20 -9.02
CA LEU A 15 1.33 -10.94 -9.05
C LEU A 15 1.14 -11.42 -10.49
N CYS A 16 0.99 -12.73 -10.71
CA CYS A 16 0.80 -13.31 -12.03
C CYS A 16 -0.53 -14.07 -12.05
N ALA A 17 -1.47 -13.61 -12.89
CA ALA A 17 -2.78 -14.24 -13.12
C ALA A 17 -3.55 -14.52 -11.81
N VAL A 18 -3.48 -13.60 -10.85
CA VAL A 18 -4.05 -13.77 -9.52
C VAL A 18 -5.58 -13.72 -9.56
N THR A 19 -6.22 -14.76 -9.02
CA THR A 19 -7.67 -14.82 -8.77
C THR A 19 -7.90 -14.98 -7.27
N ALA A 20 -8.67 -14.08 -6.65
CA ALA A 20 -8.89 -14.05 -5.21
C ALA A 20 -10.28 -13.51 -4.83
N GLY A 21 -10.70 -13.80 -3.60
CA GLY A 21 -11.98 -13.34 -3.06
C GLY A 21 -12.31 -14.07 -1.77
N TYR A 22 -13.50 -13.87 -1.28
CA TYR A 22 -14.00 -14.50 -0.03
C TYR A 22 -14.89 -15.70 -0.32
N ASP A 23 -15.42 -15.79 -1.54
CA ASP A 23 -16.13 -16.96 -2.07
C ASP A 23 -15.46 -17.40 -3.38
N ARG A 24 -15.08 -18.69 -3.48
CA ARG A 24 -14.49 -19.27 -4.68
C ARG A 24 -15.40 -19.24 -5.90
N ARG A 25 -16.73 -19.27 -5.68
CA ARG A 25 -17.74 -19.20 -6.75
C ARG A 25 -17.93 -17.78 -7.27
N ALA A 26 -17.58 -16.77 -6.44
CA ALA A 26 -17.71 -15.37 -6.74
C ALA A 26 -16.42 -14.59 -6.42
N PRO A 27 -15.28 -14.87 -7.11
CA PRO A 27 -14.04 -14.14 -6.87
C PRO A 27 -14.19 -12.68 -7.25
N VAL A 28 -13.69 -11.77 -6.41
CA VAL A 28 -13.72 -10.32 -6.63
C VAL A 28 -12.49 -9.82 -7.40
N VAL A 29 -11.41 -10.60 -7.42
CA VAL A 29 -10.21 -10.39 -8.22
C VAL A 29 -10.10 -11.55 -9.20
N ARG A 30 -9.98 -11.28 -10.51
CA ARG A 30 -9.93 -12.31 -11.54
C ARG A 30 -8.77 -12.03 -12.49
N ASP A 31 -7.86 -12.99 -12.61
CA ASP A 31 -6.76 -13.00 -13.58
C ASP A 31 -5.93 -11.70 -13.60
N VAL A 32 -5.59 -11.19 -12.41
CA VAL A 32 -4.87 -9.91 -12.27
C VAL A 32 -3.38 -10.17 -12.24
N SER A 33 -2.67 -9.48 -13.14
CA SER A 33 -1.20 -9.41 -13.12
C SER A 33 -0.78 -7.99 -12.80
N LEU A 34 0.13 -7.85 -11.82
CA LEU A 34 0.68 -6.58 -11.37
C LEU A 34 2.14 -6.77 -10.97
N ARG A 35 2.99 -5.84 -11.40
CA ARG A 35 4.41 -5.81 -11.02
C ARG A 35 4.69 -4.49 -10.30
N VAL A 36 5.49 -4.55 -9.24
CA VAL A 36 6.09 -3.39 -8.57
C VAL A 36 7.59 -3.58 -8.59
N GLY A 37 8.31 -2.71 -9.27
CA GLY A 37 9.77 -2.73 -9.36
C GLY A 37 10.43 -2.51 -8.00
N ASP A 38 11.72 -2.77 -7.90
CA ASP A 38 12.50 -2.43 -6.69
C ASP A 38 12.59 -0.90 -6.57
N GLY A 39 12.25 -0.35 -5.43
CA GLY A 39 12.16 1.10 -5.20
C GLY A 39 11.01 1.83 -5.91
N GLU A 40 10.23 1.15 -6.76
CA GLU A 40 9.13 1.77 -7.52
C GLU A 40 7.91 2.03 -6.63
N ALA A 41 7.22 3.17 -6.87
CA ALA A 41 5.88 3.44 -6.35
C ALA A 41 4.83 3.20 -7.42
N VAL A 42 3.93 2.28 -7.14
CA VAL A 42 2.79 1.95 -8.01
C VAL A 42 1.49 2.30 -7.32
N GLY A 43 0.69 3.15 -7.97
CA GLY A 43 -0.67 3.46 -7.55
C GLY A 43 -1.67 2.47 -8.17
N LEU A 44 -2.52 1.87 -7.36
CA LEU A 44 -3.64 1.04 -7.82
C LEU A 44 -4.94 1.83 -7.66
N LEU A 45 -5.45 2.36 -8.76
CA LEU A 45 -6.66 3.17 -8.83
C LEU A 45 -7.86 2.33 -9.25
N GLY A 46 -9.02 2.54 -8.65
CA GLY A 46 -10.27 1.92 -9.08
C GLY A 46 -11.45 2.30 -8.20
N PRO A 47 -12.69 2.01 -8.62
CA PRO A 47 -13.89 2.32 -7.84
C PRO A 47 -13.94 1.55 -6.53
N SER A 48 -14.74 2.02 -5.57
CA SER A 48 -14.97 1.31 -4.31
C SER A 48 -15.62 -0.05 -4.57
N GLY A 49 -15.22 -1.07 -3.80
CA GLY A 49 -15.78 -2.43 -3.92
C GLY A 49 -15.24 -3.27 -5.08
N CYS A 50 -14.40 -2.73 -5.97
CA CYS A 50 -13.90 -3.49 -7.14
C CYS A 50 -12.86 -4.58 -6.82
N GLY A 51 -12.40 -4.70 -5.55
CA GLY A 51 -11.45 -5.74 -5.14
C GLY A 51 -10.03 -5.25 -4.84
N LYS A 52 -9.75 -3.94 -4.86
CA LYS A 52 -8.42 -3.37 -4.56
C LYS A 52 -7.86 -3.82 -3.22
N THR A 53 -8.67 -3.71 -2.16
CA THR A 53 -8.30 -4.18 -0.82
C THR A 53 -8.00 -5.68 -0.78
N THR A 54 -8.73 -6.49 -1.56
CA THR A 54 -8.43 -7.92 -1.67
C THR A 54 -7.09 -8.14 -2.34
N LEU A 55 -6.79 -7.41 -3.42
CA LEU A 55 -5.49 -7.47 -4.09
C LEU A 55 -4.35 -6.97 -3.18
N ALA A 56 -4.57 -5.87 -2.46
CA ALA A 56 -3.63 -5.37 -1.44
C ALA A 56 -3.35 -6.43 -0.36
N ARG A 57 -4.38 -7.13 0.13
CA ARG A 57 -4.21 -8.22 1.10
C ARG A 57 -3.46 -9.42 0.53
N VAL A 58 -3.62 -9.73 -0.77
CA VAL A 58 -2.83 -10.78 -1.44
C VAL A 58 -1.37 -10.34 -1.52
N ALA A 59 -1.09 -9.11 -1.97
CA ALA A 59 0.25 -8.53 -2.02
C ALA A 59 0.93 -8.50 -0.64
N ALA A 60 0.16 -8.23 0.41
CA ALA A 60 0.59 -8.23 1.80
C ALA A 60 0.70 -9.62 2.43
N LEU A 61 0.50 -10.69 1.69
CA LEU A 61 0.47 -12.10 2.15
C LEU A 61 -0.61 -12.41 3.19
N LEU A 62 -1.61 -11.56 3.33
CA LEU A 62 -2.70 -11.71 4.31
C LEU A 62 -3.89 -12.49 3.74
N HIS A 63 -3.98 -12.62 2.42
CA HIS A 63 -5.04 -13.37 1.75
C HIS A 63 -4.45 -14.31 0.71
N ARG A 64 -4.83 -15.60 0.78
CA ARG A 64 -4.38 -16.60 -0.19
C ARG A 64 -5.19 -16.50 -1.48
N PRO A 65 -4.58 -16.35 -2.65
CA PRO A 65 -5.30 -16.41 -3.92
C PRO A 65 -5.81 -17.83 -4.19
N TYR A 66 -6.86 -17.93 -5.00
CA TYR A 66 -7.41 -19.20 -5.46
C TYR A 66 -6.62 -19.76 -6.64
N ALA A 67 -6.08 -18.87 -7.49
CA ALA A 67 -5.23 -19.18 -8.64
C ALA A 67 -4.19 -18.07 -8.83
N GLY A 68 -3.21 -18.35 -9.68
CA GLY A 68 -2.09 -17.45 -9.94
C GLY A 68 -0.95 -17.60 -8.93
N THR A 69 0.10 -16.83 -9.12
CA THR A 69 1.30 -16.85 -8.29
C THR A 69 1.62 -15.46 -7.72
N VAL A 70 2.23 -15.46 -6.55
CA VAL A 70 2.75 -14.25 -5.89
C VAL A 70 4.24 -14.45 -5.68
N ARG A 71 5.05 -13.45 -6.07
CA ARG A 71 6.48 -13.42 -5.77
C ARG A 71 6.85 -12.14 -5.06
N LEU A 72 7.71 -12.25 -4.06
CA LEU A 72 8.33 -11.12 -3.35
C LEU A 72 9.85 -11.21 -3.51
N ALA A 73 10.46 -10.15 -4.01
CA ALA A 73 11.88 -10.10 -4.31
C ALA A 73 12.35 -11.34 -5.10
N GLY A 74 11.60 -11.73 -6.15
CA GLY A 74 11.85 -12.89 -7.00
C GLY A 74 11.50 -14.25 -6.39
N ARG A 75 11.19 -14.33 -5.09
CA ARG A 75 10.89 -15.59 -4.38
C ARG A 75 9.40 -15.89 -4.42
N GLU A 76 9.02 -17.08 -4.88
CA GLU A 76 7.63 -17.52 -4.90
C GLU A 76 7.08 -17.73 -3.49
N VAL A 77 5.90 -17.16 -3.24
CA VAL A 77 5.18 -17.27 -1.97
C VAL A 77 4.29 -18.51 -1.98
N ARG A 78 4.69 -19.57 -1.27
CA ARG A 78 3.92 -20.83 -1.19
C ARG A 78 2.95 -20.90 -0.02
N GLY A 79 3.07 -19.99 0.96
CA GLY A 79 2.23 -19.90 2.14
C GLY A 79 1.73 -18.48 2.39
N PHE A 80 0.57 -18.34 3.02
CA PHE A 80 -0.05 -17.05 3.32
C PHE A 80 -0.40 -16.94 4.80
N ARG A 81 -0.55 -15.72 5.32
CA ARG A 81 -0.76 -15.42 6.72
C ARG A 81 0.38 -16.01 7.59
N HIS A 82 0.03 -16.70 8.67
CA HIS A 82 1.00 -17.36 9.56
C HIS A 82 1.84 -18.48 8.89
N ARG A 83 1.37 -19.03 7.75
CA ARG A 83 2.08 -20.06 6.98
C ARG A 83 3.10 -19.50 5.98
N ALA A 84 3.06 -18.18 5.72
CA ALA A 84 4.09 -17.55 4.90
C ALA A 84 5.45 -17.59 5.64
N PRO A 85 6.56 -17.85 4.94
CA PRO A 85 7.89 -17.79 5.54
C PRO A 85 8.11 -16.46 6.27
N ARG A 86 8.69 -16.51 7.47
CA ARG A 86 8.94 -15.31 8.29
C ARG A 86 9.70 -14.25 7.51
N GLU A 87 10.73 -14.66 6.79
CA GLU A 87 11.56 -13.77 5.97
C GLU A 87 10.74 -12.97 4.95
N LEU A 88 9.78 -13.60 4.27
CA LEU A 88 8.91 -12.91 3.32
C LEU A 88 7.89 -12.01 4.02
N ARG A 89 7.35 -12.44 5.17
CA ARG A 89 6.41 -11.61 5.94
C ARG A 89 7.03 -10.33 6.47
N THR A 90 8.31 -10.39 6.86
CA THR A 90 9.03 -9.22 7.37
C THR A 90 9.47 -8.26 6.28
N MET A 91 9.45 -8.68 5.01
CA MET A 91 9.71 -7.82 3.86
C MET A 91 8.54 -6.90 3.51
N VAL A 92 7.34 -7.14 4.06
CA VAL A 92 6.15 -6.37 3.72
C VAL A 92 5.63 -5.63 4.93
N GLY A 93 5.55 -4.30 4.83
CA GLY A 93 4.81 -3.44 5.73
C GLY A 93 3.42 -3.15 5.18
N VAL A 94 2.41 -3.05 6.06
CA VAL A 94 1.03 -2.78 5.62
C VAL A 94 0.41 -1.69 6.46
N VAL A 95 -0.20 -0.73 5.78
CA VAL A 95 -1.04 0.30 6.40
C VAL A 95 -2.45 0.17 5.84
N PHE A 96 -3.42 -0.01 6.74
CA PHE A 96 -4.83 -0.19 6.38
C PHE A 96 -5.62 1.11 6.46
N GLN A 97 -6.75 1.15 5.75
CA GLN A 97 -7.69 2.26 5.74
C GLN A 97 -8.26 2.58 7.14
N GLN A 98 -8.57 1.56 7.93
CA GLN A 98 -9.18 1.71 9.26
C GLN A 98 -8.18 1.33 10.35
N PRO A 99 -7.46 2.31 10.94
CA PRO A 99 -6.43 2.03 11.93
C PRO A 99 -6.98 1.37 13.19
N ARG A 100 -8.23 1.70 13.60
CA ARG A 100 -8.86 1.10 14.78
C ARG A 100 -9.11 -0.40 14.66
N LEU A 101 -9.33 -0.92 13.44
CA LEU A 101 -9.46 -2.36 13.20
C LEU A 101 -8.11 -3.07 13.07
N ALA A 102 -7.04 -2.31 12.83
CA ALA A 102 -5.68 -2.84 12.69
C ALA A 102 -4.88 -2.81 14.00
N ALA A 103 -5.34 -2.08 15.00
CA ALA A 103 -4.68 -1.87 16.29
C ALA A 103 -5.34 -2.70 17.40
N ASP A 104 -4.55 -3.38 18.25
CA ASP A 104 -5.08 -3.97 19.48
C ASP A 104 -5.46 -2.82 20.46
N PRO A 105 -6.74 -2.66 20.83
CA PRO A 105 -7.19 -1.54 21.64
C PRO A 105 -6.64 -1.54 23.08
N ARG A 106 -6.05 -2.65 23.51
CA ARG A 106 -5.49 -2.81 24.86
C ARG A 106 -4.04 -2.33 24.95
N LEU A 107 -3.32 -2.25 23.84
CA LEU A 107 -1.91 -1.90 23.82
C LEU A 107 -1.73 -0.38 23.77
N PRO A 108 -0.79 0.20 24.55
CA PRO A 108 -0.29 1.54 24.30
C PRO A 108 0.34 1.66 22.90
N LEU A 109 0.34 2.86 22.31
CA LEU A 109 0.85 3.06 20.95
C LEU A 109 2.32 2.65 20.80
N GLY A 110 3.16 2.87 21.83
CA GLY A 110 4.54 2.41 21.81
C GLY A 110 4.66 0.89 21.72
N ASP A 111 3.81 0.15 22.44
CA ASP A 111 3.75 -1.29 22.39
C ASP A 111 3.17 -1.81 21.07
N LEU A 112 2.17 -1.11 20.52
CA LEU A 112 1.61 -1.38 19.20
C LEU A 112 2.69 -1.27 18.10
N ILE A 113 3.53 -0.23 18.14
CA ILE A 113 4.64 -0.05 17.20
C ILE A 113 5.70 -1.14 17.40
N ALA A 114 6.00 -1.53 18.64
CA ALA A 114 7.00 -2.55 18.96
C ALA A 114 6.54 -3.99 18.69
N GLU A 115 5.23 -4.23 18.52
CA GLU A 115 4.66 -5.58 18.37
C GLU A 115 5.37 -6.44 17.32
N PRO A 116 5.64 -5.97 16.07
CA PRO A 116 6.34 -6.77 15.07
C PRO A 116 7.78 -7.11 15.47
N LEU A 117 8.49 -6.23 16.18
CA LEU A 117 9.84 -6.50 16.69
C LEU A 117 9.83 -7.65 17.71
N ARG A 118 8.85 -7.62 18.62
CA ARG A 118 8.68 -8.68 19.64
C ARG A 118 8.28 -10.00 18.99
N ALA A 119 7.29 -9.98 18.09
CA ALA A 119 6.80 -11.17 17.39
C ALA A 119 7.89 -11.83 16.54
N THR A 120 8.81 -11.06 16.02
CA THR A 120 9.93 -11.55 15.20
C THR A 120 11.19 -11.79 16.01
N ARG A 121 11.22 -11.46 17.31
CA ARG A 121 12.43 -11.48 18.13
C ARG A 121 13.59 -10.74 17.43
N ALA A 122 13.27 -9.57 16.87
CA ALA A 122 14.25 -8.76 16.15
C ALA A 122 15.38 -8.35 17.11
N PRO A 123 16.66 -8.40 16.68
CA PRO A 123 17.77 -7.97 17.50
C PRO A 123 17.79 -6.45 17.69
N GLY A 124 18.49 -5.99 18.72
CA GLY A 124 18.71 -4.57 19.00
C GLY A 124 17.70 -3.97 19.98
N SER A 125 17.82 -2.65 20.19
CA SER A 125 16.95 -1.92 21.11
C SER A 125 15.61 -1.60 20.45
N HIS A 126 14.55 -2.30 20.86
CA HIS A 126 13.20 -2.02 20.40
C HIS A 126 12.74 -0.61 20.79
N ALA A 127 13.11 -0.14 21.98
CA ALA A 127 12.77 1.20 22.46
C ALA A 127 13.37 2.30 21.59
N ALA A 128 14.65 2.18 21.20
CA ALA A 128 15.31 3.14 20.33
C ALA A 128 14.64 3.18 18.94
N ARG A 129 14.31 2.01 18.37
CA ARG A 129 13.64 1.93 17.07
C ARG A 129 12.22 2.50 17.11
N VAL A 130 11.48 2.29 18.19
CA VAL A 130 10.15 2.88 18.39
C VAL A 130 10.25 4.40 18.52
N ALA A 131 11.24 4.92 19.29
CA ALA A 131 11.44 6.36 19.45
C ALA A 131 11.78 7.04 18.10
N GLU A 132 12.69 6.46 17.32
CA GLU A 132 13.07 6.92 15.99
C GLU A 132 11.84 7.06 15.06
N LEU A 133 11.00 6.02 15.03
CA LEU A 133 9.80 6.03 14.16
C LEU A 133 8.68 6.93 14.71
N ALA A 134 8.55 7.04 16.03
CA ALA A 134 7.60 7.97 16.62
C ALA A 134 7.96 9.42 16.25
N GLU A 135 9.22 9.80 16.33
CA GLU A 135 9.72 11.09 15.88
C GLU A 135 9.44 11.30 14.39
N ALA A 136 9.85 10.36 13.54
CA ALA A 136 9.64 10.42 12.08
C ALA A 136 8.16 10.56 11.69
N THR A 137 7.24 9.95 12.46
CA THR A 137 5.79 10.02 12.21
C THR A 137 5.09 11.16 12.97
N GLY A 138 5.84 12.00 13.70
CA GLY A 138 5.29 13.12 14.48
C GLY A 138 4.44 12.69 15.67
N LEU A 139 4.78 11.57 16.31
CA LEU A 139 4.17 11.10 17.56
C LEU A 139 5.02 11.54 18.73
N GLY A 140 4.52 12.51 19.52
CA GLY A 140 5.18 12.92 20.76
C GLY A 140 5.25 11.79 21.80
N GLY A 141 6.27 11.83 22.69
CA GLY A 141 6.49 10.79 23.68
C GLY A 141 5.30 10.51 24.61
N ASP A 142 4.44 11.51 24.86
CA ASP A 142 3.21 11.34 25.63
C ASP A 142 2.17 10.47 24.91
N LEU A 143 2.10 10.55 23.59
CA LEU A 143 1.19 9.73 22.79
C LEU A 143 1.56 8.25 22.82
N LEU A 144 2.84 7.91 22.96
CA LEU A 144 3.29 6.52 23.01
C LEU A 144 2.73 5.74 24.21
N ARG A 145 2.35 6.44 25.29
CA ARG A 145 1.74 5.84 26.47
C ARG A 145 0.22 5.69 26.36
N ARG A 146 -0.41 6.40 25.42
CA ARG A 146 -1.85 6.35 25.20
C ARG A 146 -2.28 5.12 24.42
N ARG A 147 -3.53 4.70 24.63
CA ARG A 147 -4.15 3.59 23.90
C ARG A 147 -4.92 4.10 22.67
N PRO A 148 -5.28 3.23 21.72
CA PRO A 148 -5.99 3.60 20.51
C PRO A 148 -7.26 4.43 20.73
N HIS A 149 -8.04 4.17 21.79
CA HIS A 149 -9.27 4.94 22.10
C HIS A 149 -9.03 6.32 22.70
N GLU A 150 -7.80 6.63 23.10
CA GLU A 150 -7.41 7.90 23.73
C GLU A 150 -6.78 8.90 22.75
N VAL A 151 -6.73 8.54 21.46
CA VAL A 151 -6.07 9.33 20.40
C VAL A 151 -6.98 9.54 19.20
N SER A 152 -6.71 10.57 18.40
CA SER A 152 -7.41 10.81 17.14
C SER A 152 -7.07 9.74 16.10
N ASP A 153 -7.93 9.60 15.06
CA ASP A 153 -7.68 8.64 13.98
C ASP A 153 -6.39 8.96 13.21
N GLY A 154 -6.06 10.27 13.03
CA GLY A 154 -4.80 10.66 12.41
C GLY A 154 -3.57 10.30 13.26
N GLN A 155 -3.64 10.44 14.59
CA GLN A 155 -2.57 10.00 15.49
C GLN A 155 -2.41 8.48 15.48
N LEU A 156 -3.54 7.75 15.48
CA LEU A 156 -3.52 6.29 15.39
C LEU A 156 -2.98 5.81 14.04
N GLN A 157 -3.32 6.50 12.94
CA GLN A 157 -2.79 6.19 11.61
C GLN A 157 -1.27 6.38 11.54
N ARG A 158 -0.74 7.43 12.16
CA ARG A 158 0.72 7.64 12.31
C ARG A 158 1.38 6.49 13.08
N ALA A 159 0.75 6.00 14.14
CA ALA A 159 1.25 4.84 14.89
C ALA A 159 1.19 3.55 14.06
N CYS A 160 0.13 3.34 13.26
CA CYS A 160 0.03 2.22 12.34
C CYS A 160 1.09 2.30 11.22
N LEU A 161 1.40 3.49 10.71
CA LEU A 161 2.51 3.68 9.78
C LEU A 161 3.86 3.36 10.43
N ALA A 162 4.15 3.89 11.62
CA ALA A 162 5.36 3.57 12.37
C ALA A 162 5.51 2.06 12.60
N ARG A 163 4.41 1.36 12.97
CA ARG A 163 4.37 -0.10 13.10
C ARG A 163 4.69 -0.81 11.79
N ALA A 164 4.17 -0.33 10.65
CA ALA A 164 4.43 -0.92 9.35
C ALA A 164 5.91 -0.80 8.94
N LEU A 165 6.57 0.29 9.34
CA LEU A 165 7.97 0.59 9.01
C LEU A 165 9.00 -0.03 9.98
N VAL A 166 8.55 -0.55 11.13
CA VAL A 166 9.44 -0.92 12.23
C VAL A 166 10.44 -2.04 11.88
N LEU A 167 10.03 -2.98 11.02
CA LEU A 167 10.88 -4.08 10.53
C LEU A 167 11.69 -3.73 9.26
N ARG A 168 11.67 -2.48 8.83
CA ARG A 168 12.35 -2.02 7.60
C ARG A 168 11.94 -2.82 6.36
N PRO A 169 10.63 -2.82 6.01
CA PRO A 169 10.12 -3.58 4.88
C PRO A 169 10.73 -3.10 3.56
N ARG A 170 10.88 -4.03 2.60
CA ARG A 170 11.27 -3.72 1.21
C ARG A 170 10.06 -3.33 0.34
N LEU A 171 8.86 -3.72 0.76
CA LEU A 171 7.60 -3.36 0.12
C LEU A 171 6.66 -2.78 1.17
N LEU A 172 6.14 -1.58 0.92
CA LEU A 172 5.07 -1.01 1.70
C LEU A 172 3.76 -1.09 0.91
N VAL A 173 2.72 -1.64 1.51
CA VAL A 173 1.36 -1.68 0.95
C VAL A 173 0.49 -0.72 1.75
N CYS A 174 0.01 0.34 1.10
CA CYS A 174 -0.87 1.34 1.69
C CYS A 174 -2.28 1.19 1.10
N ASP A 175 -3.22 0.62 1.87
CA ASP A 175 -4.60 0.41 1.44
C ASP A 175 -5.49 1.55 1.94
N GLU A 176 -5.76 2.54 1.07
CA GLU A 176 -6.59 3.73 1.33
C GLU A 176 -6.22 4.48 2.64
N MET A 177 -4.93 4.51 2.99
CA MET A 177 -4.47 5.00 4.29
C MET A 177 -4.78 6.47 4.59
N THR A 178 -5.21 7.24 3.58
CA THR A 178 -5.48 8.68 3.68
C THR A 178 -6.96 9.02 3.56
N ALA A 179 -7.84 8.06 3.30
CA ALA A 179 -9.24 8.30 2.93
C ALA A 179 -10.09 8.97 4.02
N MET A 180 -9.67 8.91 5.29
CA MET A 180 -10.42 9.46 6.44
C MET A 180 -9.67 10.61 7.14
N LEU A 181 -8.67 11.19 6.46
CA LEU A 181 -7.77 12.18 7.05
C LEU A 181 -7.94 13.53 6.35
N ASP A 182 -7.67 14.60 7.08
CA ASP A 182 -7.54 15.93 6.51
C ASP A 182 -6.30 16.04 5.61
N ALA A 183 -6.28 17.09 4.77
CA ALA A 183 -5.23 17.30 3.79
C ALA A 183 -3.84 17.45 4.42
N SER A 184 -3.75 18.08 5.60
CA SER A 184 -2.47 18.31 6.29
C SER A 184 -1.90 17.00 6.85
N THR A 185 -2.73 16.20 7.48
CA THR A 185 -2.36 14.87 7.98
C THR A 185 -2.01 13.92 6.83
N THR A 186 -2.76 13.97 5.72
CA THR A 186 -2.46 13.22 4.50
C THR A 186 -1.07 13.57 3.97
N ALA A 187 -0.76 14.87 3.79
CA ALA A 187 0.53 15.32 3.30
C ALA A 187 1.68 14.88 4.22
N ALA A 188 1.49 14.97 5.53
CA ALA A 188 2.49 14.52 6.50
C ALA A 188 2.77 13.02 6.42
N LEU A 189 1.75 12.18 6.28
CA LEU A 189 1.93 10.73 6.13
C LEU A 189 2.62 10.35 4.82
N VAL A 190 2.22 11.00 3.71
CA VAL A 190 2.87 10.82 2.41
C VAL A 190 4.35 11.20 2.49
N ALA A 191 4.69 12.33 3.12
CA ALA A 191 6.08 12.76 3.29
C ALA A 191 6.92 11.74 4.08
N VAL A 192 6.37 11.13 5.14
CA VAL A 192 7.05 10.07 5.90
C VAL A 192 7.32 8.84 5.03
N VAL A 193 6.34 8.41 4.22
CA VAL A 193 6.50 7.27 3.30
C VAL A 193 7.55 7.56 2.24
N GLU A 194 7.54 8.77 1.65
CA GLU A 194 8.52 9.17 0.64
C GLU A 194 9.94 9.25 1.21
N GLU A 195 10.10 9.82 2.40
CA GLU A 195 11.40 9.85 3.07
C GLU A 195 11.90 8.43 3.40
N TYR A 196 11.00 7.56 3.83
CA TYR A 196 11.35 6.16 4.04
C TYR A 196 11.79 5.47 2.74
N ARG A 197 11.05 5.65 1.64
CA ARG A 197 11.41 5.10 0.32
C ARG A 197 12.75 5.61 -0.15
N ARG A 198 12.96 6.93 -0.07
CA ARG A 198 14.21 7.59 -0.49
C ARG A 198 15.44 7.06 0.26
N THR A 199 15.30 6.78 1.55
CA THR A 199 16.42 6.35 2.40
C THR A 199 16.65 4.83 2.40
N SER A 200 15.59 4.03 2.21
CA SER A 200 15.68 2.56 2.27
C SER A 200 15.66 1.87 0.90
N GLY A 201 15.28 2.57 -0.17
CA GLY A 201 15.02 1.97 -1.48
C GLY A 201 13.77 1.08 -1.50
N ALA A 202 12.86 1.21 -0.53
CA ALA A 202 11.65 0.40 -0.47
C ALA A 202 10.68 0.72 -1.60
N ALA A 203 10.03 -0.31 -2.13
CA ALA A 203 8.94 -0.17 -3.08
C ALA A 203 7.62 0.15 -2.39
N LEU A 204 6.68 0.75 -3.12
CA LEU A 204 5.35 1.13 -2.64
C LEU A 204 4.25 0.58 -3.55
N LEU A 205 3.23 -0.03 -2.97
CA LEU A 205 1.93 -0.24 -3.59
C LEU A 205 0.89 0.61 -2.87
N ALA A 206 0.54 1.76 -3.45
CA ALA A 206 -0.50 2.65 -2.92
C ALA A 206 -1.84 2.33 -3.58
N VAL A 207 -2.82 1.96 -2.78
CA VAL A 207 -4.18 1.62 -3.24
C VAL A 207 -5.12 2.74 -2.85
N GLY A 208 -5.94 3.21 -3.79
CA GLY A 208 -6.85 4.31 -3.51
C GLY A 208 -7.88 4.55 -4.61
N HIS A 209 -8.72 5.55 -4.40
CA HIS A 209 -9.69 6.06 -5.36
C HIS A 209 -9.41 7.53 -5.75
N ASP A 210 -8.50 8.21 -5.04
CA ASP A 210 -8.07 9.57 -5.37
C ASP A 210 -6.99 9.54 -6.45
N ARG A 211 -7.41 9.85 -7.69
CA ARG A 211 -6.53 9.89 -8.87
C ARG A 211 -5.47 10.98 -8.75
N VAL A 212 -5.82 12.14 -8.18
CA VAL A 212 -4.90 13.28 -8.08
C VAL A 212 -3.76 12.95 -7.11
N LEU A 213 -4.11 12.42 -5.94
CA LEU A 213 -3.13 12.00 -4.95
C LEU A 213 -2.20 10.92 -5.52
N LEU A 214 -2.76 9.85 -6.10
CA LEU A 214 -1.95 8.74 -6.62
C LEU A 214 -1.02 9.17 -7.75
N ARG A 215 -1.45 10.06 -8.66
CA ARG A 215 -0.59 10.59 -9.73
C ARG A 215 0.55 11.46 -9.23
N ARG A 216 0.37 12.15 -8.10
CA ARG A 216 1.41 12.97 -7.47
C ARG A 216 2.37 12.15 -6.61
N TRP A 217 1.89 11.03 -6.09
CA TRP A 217 2.60 10.22 -5.13
C TRP A 217 3.36 9.05 -5.77
N CYS A 218 2.85 8.48 -6.86
CA CYS A 218 3.38 7.25 -7.45
C CYS A 218 4.08 7.52 -8.78
N ASP A 219 5.11 6.73 -9.08
CA ASP A 219 5.86 6.78 -10.34
C ASP A 219 4.97 6.38 -11.53
N ARG A 220 4.01 5.48 -11.30
CA ARG A 220 2.93 5.15 -12.26
C ARG A 220 1.65 4.75 -11.54
N VAL A 221 0.53 4.90 -12.25
CA VAL A 221 -0.80 4.52 -11.76
C VAL A 221 -1.39 3.46 -12.68
N VAL A 222 -1.84 2.36 -12.09
CA VAL A 222 -2.53 1.26 -12.78
C VAL A 222 -4.02 1.37 -12.45
N THR A 223 -4.86 1.43 -13.47
CA THR A 223 -6.30 1.42 -13.27
C THR A 223 -6.81 -0.02 -13.21
N TYR A 224 -7.49 -0.34 -12.12
CA TYR A 224 -8.15 -1.62 -11.89
C TYR A 224 -9.67 -1.46 -12.04
N PRO A 225 -10.26 -1.92 -13.14
CA PRO A 225 -11.68 -1.69 -13.43
C PRO A 225 -12.63 -2.59 -12.61
N GLY A 226 -12.09 -3.60 -11.90
CA GLY A 226 -12.88 -4.60 -11.20
C GLY A 226 -13.07 -5.90 -12.00
N THR A 227 -14.01 -6.74 -11.55
CA THR A 227 -14.30 -8.05 -12.16
C THR A 227 -14.72 -7.90 -13.63
N GLY A 228 -13.88 -8.36 -14.55
CA GLY A 228 -14.16 -8.42 -15.99
C GLY A 228 -13.26 -7.57 -16.90
N GLY A 229 -12.36 -6.75 -16.33
CA GLY A 229 -11.41 -5.96 -17.12
C GLY A 229 -9.96 -6.34 -16.84
N ALA A 230 -9.14 -6.43 -17.88
CA ALA A 230 -7.70 -6.57 -17.72
C ALA A 230 -7.12 -5.32 -17.05
N THR A 231 -6.15 -5.52 -16.16
CA THR A 231 -5.37 -4.43 -15.54
C THR A 231 -4.64 -3.67 -16.65
N ARG A 232 -4.99 -2.41 -16.90
CA ARG A 232 -4.30 -1.58 -17.89
C ARG A 232 -3.29 -0.69 -17.15
N ALA A 233 -2.02 -0.80 -17.53
CA ALA A 233 -1.06 0.23 -17.19
C ALA A 233 -1.50 1.52 -17.89
N ALA A 234 -1.77 2.57 -17.13
CA ALA A 234 -1.88 3.91 -17.67
C ALA A 234 -0.43 4.42 -17.76
N ASP A 235 0.19 4.28 -18.94
CA ASP A 235 1.47 4.89 -19.23
C ASP A 235 1.36 6.40 -19.02
N GLY A 236 2.35 6.97 -18.32
CA GLY A 236 2.41 8.39 -18.03
C GLY A 236 2.36 9.23 -19.32
N ALA A 237 1.72 10.39 -19.24
CA ALA A 237 1.58 11.49 -20.19
C ALA A 237 0.53 11.34 -21.32
N ALA A 238 0.42 10.23 -22.04
CA ALA A 238 -0.53 10.13 -23.19
C ALA A 238 -2.01 9.95 -22.81
N ALA A 239 -2.31 9.47 -21.59
CA ALA A 239 -3.69 9.30 -21.13
C ALA A 239 -4.31 10.59 -20.54
N ALA A 240 -3.51 11.62 -20.26
CA ALA A 240 -4.00 12.90 -19.75
C ALA A 240 -4.70 13.72 -20.86
N GLU A 241 -4.15 13.73 -22.08
CA GLU A 241 -4.71 14.47 -23.21
C GLU A 241 -6.02 13.84 -23.73
N ALA A 242 -6.13 12.51 -23.70
CA ALA A 242 -7.35 11.83 -24.18
C ALA A 242 -8.56 11.97 -23.23
N ALA A 243 -8.32 12.14 -21.92
CA ALA A 243 -9.39 12.34 -20.94
C ALA A 243 -9.89 13.80 -20.94
N GLU A 244 -9.02 14.77 -21.15
CA GLU A 244 -9.37 16.20 -21.23
C GLU A 244 -10.13 16.52 -22.53
N ALA A 245 -9.77 15.85 -23.63
CA ALA A 245 -10.49 15.96 -24.90
C ALA A 245 -11.90 15.35 -24.87
N ALA A 246 -12.15 14.34 -24.04
CA ALA A 246 -13.48 13.73 -23.89
C ALA A 246 -14.43 14.56 -23.02
N GLU A 247 -13.90 15.28 -22.00
CA GLU A 247 -14.72 16.18 -21.17
C GLU A 247 -15.09 17.49 -21.86
N THR A 248 -14.22 18.01 -22.74
CA THR A 248 -14.52 19.22 -23.55
C THR A 248 -15.46 18.97 -24.71
N SER A 249 -15.57 17.73 -25.23
CA SER A 249 -16.50 17.37 -26.32
C SER A 249 -17.92 17.11 -25.83
N GLY A 250 -18.15 16.89 -24.53
CA GLY A 250 -19.49 16.62 -23.95
C GLY A 250 -20.31 17.86 -23.59
N ALA A 251 -19.72 19.06 -23.61
CA ALA A 251 -20.38 20.31 -23.18
C ALA A 251 -21.04 21.12 -24.29
N GLY A 252 -21.04 20.63 -25.52
CA GLY A 252 -21.41 21.41 -26.72
C GLY A 252 -22.70 21.05 -27.42
N THR A 253 -23.69 20.41 -26.77
CA THR A 253 -24.99 20.14 -27.47
C THR A 253 -26.17 20.18 -26.51
N ARG A 254 -26.55 21.37 -26.04
CA ARG A 254 -27.91 21.71 -25.61
C ARG A 254 -28.15 23.23 -25.63
N ALA A 255 -28.35 23.77 -26.80
CA ALA A 255 -29.11 25.02 -26.98
C ALA A 255 -29.65 25.05 -28.41
N GLY A 256 -30.95 24.99 -28.58
CA GLY A 256 -31.64 25.22 -29.87
C GLY A 256 -32.82 24.30 -30.11
N THR A 257 -33.93 24.74 -29.69
CA THR A 257 -35.33 24.84 -30.12
C THR A 257 -36.31 24.49 -29.04
#